data_d53027f63f4a35d3215364910c063e4b
#
_entry.id   d53027f63f4a35d3215364910c063e4b
#
_cell.length_a   1.000
_cell.length_b   1.000
_cell.length_c   1.000
_cell.angle_alpha   90.00
_cell.angle_beta   90.00
_cell.angle_gamma   90.00
#
_symmetry.space_group_name_H-M   'P 1'
#
loop_
_entity.id
_entity.type
_entity.pdbx_description
1 polymer ?
#
loop_
_entity_poly.entity_id
_entity_poly.type
_entity_poly.pdbx_seq_one_letter_code
_entity_poly.pdbx_strand_id
1 'polypeptide(L)'
;MPDFVPGLEGIVAFETTIAEPDREGGALRYRGVDIEDLVGRVSFGPVWGLLVDDNFSPGLPVPDVHQIPFRTGDTRVDVQSAVAQLAARWKLKPMLDIDHVQIREDLARTTAATLMYVAQSARGEQTPVSEEHITNSKTAVERFMKRWRGEPDPKHIKAVDAYFVSAAEHGMNASTFTARVIASTGADVAAAISGAIGAMSGPLHGGAPSRVLHMIEDIEKGIDPTTYIKNLLDSKERLMGFGHRVYRAQDPRAKVLRRTAKELNAPRFEIAEALEKAALKELHERHPERVLETNVEFWAAIVLDYAEVPAHMFTSMFTCARLAGWSAHILEQKNTGKLVRPSANYIGKGPRSAETVAGFSDKITPSY
;
A
#
# COMPACT_ATOMS: atom_id res chain seq x y z
N MET A 1 16.46 29.64 -12.13
CA MET A 1 15.27 28.78 -12.07
C MET A 1 15.64 27.61 -11.17
N PRO A 2 14.73 27.09 -10.34
CA PRO A 2 15.08 25.88 -9.60
C PRO A 2 15.45 24.76 -10.58
N ASP A 3 16.44 23.95 -10.21
CA ASP A 3 16.93 22.87 -11.05
C ASP A 3 15.82 21.84 -11.30
N PHE A 4 15.73 21.35 -12.54
CA PHE A 4 14.82 20.28 -12.88
C PHE A 4 15.32 18.96 -12.28
N VAL A 5 14.51 18.33 -11.41
CA VAL A 5 14.79 17.02 -10.81
C VAL A 5 13.80 16.01 -11.34
N PRO A 6 14.24 15.08 -12.23
CA PRO A 6 13.37 14.04 -12.77
C PRO A 6 12.76 13.18 -11.65
N GLY A 7 11.43 12.99 -11.70
CA GLY A 7 10.73 12.16 -10.71
C GLY A 7 10.69 12.73 -9.30
N LEU A 8 11.13 13.95 -9.07
CA LEU A 8 11.22 14.63 -7.75
C LEU A 8 12.12 13.87 -6.74
N GLU A 9 13.06 13.06 -7.20
CA GLU A 9 13.92 12.27 -6.31
C GLU A 9 14.78 13.20 -5.42
N GLY A 10 14.69 12.99 -4.10
CA GLY A 10 15.41 13.83 -3.12
C GLY A 10 14.75 15.19 -2.83
N ILE A 11 13.65 15.54 -3.50
CA ILE A 11 12.91 16.77 -3.21
C ILE A 11 12.01 16.57 -1.99
N VAL A 12 12.19 17.39 -0.96
CA VAL A 12 11.31 17.43 0.21
C VAL A 12 10.07 18.25 -0.15
N ALA A 13 8.96 17.57 -0.41
CA ALA A 13 7.70 18.21 -0.79
C ALA A 13 6.83 18.59 0.41
N PHE A 14 6.98 17.91 1.55
CA PHE A 14 6.16 18.06 2.74
C PHE A 14 6.99 17.89 4.01
N GLU A 15 6.60 18.60 5.05
CA GLU A 15 6.90 18.25 6.44
C GLU A 15 5.78 17.35 6.95
N THR A 16 6.10 16.38 7.81
CA THR A 16 5.13 15.43 8.35
C THR A 16 5.48 15.00 9.76
N THR A 17 4.45 14.77 10.57
CA THR A 17 4.57 14.21 11.92
C THR A 17 4.07 12.76 12.00
N ILE A 18 3.68 12.17 10.85
CA ILE A 18 2.96 10.89 10.80
C ILE A 18 3.91 9.71 10.96
N ALA A 19 4.99 9.67 10.19
CA ALA A 19 5.94 8.56 10.24
C ALA A 19 7.36 8.99 9.93
N GLU A 20 8.30 8.33 10.57
CA GLU A 20 9.74 8.49 10.39
C GLU A 20 10.35 7.15 9.94
N PRO A 21 10.59 6.97 8.64
CA PRO A 21 11.49 5.92 8.18
C PRO A 21 12.94 6.37 8.42
N ASP A 22 13.56 5.87 9.48
CA ASP A 22 14.95 6.16 9.82
C ASP A 22 15.87 5.46 8.82
N ARG A 23 16.44 6.28 7.95
CA ARG A 23 17.22 5.81 6.81
C ARG A 23 18.49 5.07 7.21
N GLU A 24 19.18 5.56 8.22
CA GLU A 24 20.50 5.06 8.62
C GLU A 24 20.37 4.02 9.76
N GLY A 25 19.42 4.21 10.67
CA GLY A 25 19.21 3.33 11.80
C GLY A 25 18.34 2.10 11.54
N GLY A 26 17.68 2.03 10.36
CA GLY A 26 16.83 0.90 10.02
C GLY A 26 15.61 0.75 10.92
N ALA A 27 15.04 1.85 11.41
CA ALA A 27 13.80 1.88 12.19
C ALA A 27 12.66 2.48 11.37
N LEU A 28 11.42 2.14 11.73
CA LEU A 28 10.21 2.79 11.23
C LEU A 28 9.32 3.12 12.41
N ARG A 29 9.00 4.39 12.58
CA ARG A 29 8.19 4.87 13.69
C ARG A 29 6.91 5.51 13.17
N TYR A 30 5.77 5.13 13.77
CA TYR A 30 4.46 5.76 13.55
C TYR A 30 4.19 6.69 14.72
N ARG A 31 4.11 7.99 14.49
CA ARG A 31 3.97 9.00 15.55
C ARG A 31 5.01 8.80 16.68
N GLY A 32 6.24 8.44 16.32
CA GLY A 32 7.32 8.18 17.26
C GLY A 32 7.34 6.78 17.87
N VAL A 33 6.30 5.95 17.70
CA VAL A 33 6.25 4.56 18.19
C VAL A 33 6.86 3.62 17.17
N ASP A 34 7.85 2.83 17.58
CA ASP A 34 8.50 1.86 16.70
C ASP A 34 7.53 0.75 16.28
N ILE A 35 7.56 0.34 15.01
CA ILE A 35 6.72 -0.76 14.52
C ILE A 35 7.03 -2.08 15.20
N GLU A 36 8.23 -2.27 15.77
CA GLU A 36 8.57 -3.47 16.55
C GLU A 36 7.74 -3.59 17.83
N ASP A 37 7.29 -2.45 18.38
CA ASP A 37 6.37 -2.41 19.52
C ASP A 37 4.90 -2.56 19.13
N LEU A 38 4.55 -2.38 17.87
CA LEU A 38 3.19 -2.44 17.37
C LEU A 38 2.83 -3.81 16.79
N VAL A 39 3.69 -4.34 15.90
CA VAL A 39 3.39 -5.59 15.16
C VAL A 39 3.29 -6.78 16.12
N GLY A 40 2.12 -7.44 16.08
CA GLY A 40 1.79 -8.58 16.94
C GLY A 40 1.30 -8.20 18.34
N ARG A 41 1.31 -6.91 18.72
CA ARG A 41 0.87 -6.42 20.05
C ARG A 41 -0.35 -5.51 19.96
N VAL A 42 -0.46 -4.72 18.89
CA VAL A 42 -1.58 -3.80 18.64
C VAL A 42 -2.20 -4.14 17.30
N SER A 43 -3.52 -4.28 17.22
CA SER A 43 -4.20 -4.59 15.96
C SER A 43 -4.32 -3.37 15.06
N PHE A 44 -4.55 -3.60 13.76
CA PHE A 44 -4.58 -2.57 12.72
C PHE A 44 -5.56 -1.42 12.99
N GLY A 45 -6.76 -1.69 13.54
CA GLY A 45 -7.74 -0.64 13.82
C GLY A 45 -7.23 0.44 14.76
N PRO A 46 -6.70 0.12 15.94
CA PRO A 46 -5.99 1.06 16.82
C PRO A 46 -4.75 1.70 16.18
N VAL A 47 -3.98 0.98 15.35
CA VAL A 47 -2.81 1.58 14.63
C VAL A 47 -3.27 2.64 13.62
N TRP A 48 -4.43 2.44 12.97
CA TRP A 48 -5.06 3.50 12.17
C TRP A 48 -5.33 4.74 13.04
N GLY A 49 -5.88 4.56 14.25
CA GLY A 49 -6.09 5.65 15.20
C GLY A 49 -4.78 6.35 15.60
N LEU A 50 -3.73 5.58 15.90
CA LEU A 50 -2.42 6.17 16.20
C LEU A 50 -1.94 7.07 15.06
N LEU A 51 -2.00 6.62 13.81
CA LEU A 51 -1.52 7.40 12.67
C LEU A 51 -2.36 8.66 12.41
N VAL A 52 -3.69 8.56 12.55
CA VAL A 52 -4.63 9.66 12.23
C VAL A 52 -4.80 10.62 13.41
N ASP A 53 -4.99 10.07 14.61
CA ASP A 53 -5.40 10.82 15.81
C ASP A 53 -4.27 10.99 16.84
N ASP A 54 -3.07 10.40 16.60
CA ASP A 54 -2.00 10.25 17.61
C ASP A 54 -2.51 9.55 18.89
N ASN A 55 -3.47 8.62 18.71
CA ASN A 55 -4.14 7.91 19.80
C ASN A 55 -4.68 6.55 19.28
N PHE A 56 -4.57 5.50 20.08
CA PHE A 56 -5.09 4.19 19.72
C PHE A 56 -6.62 4.07 19.75
N SER A 57 -7.33 4.99 20.35
CA SER A 57 -8.79 4.98 20.51
C SER A 57 -9.40 6.27 19.97
N PRO A 58 -10.55 6.21 19.25
CA PRO A 58 -11.42 5.07 19.06
C PRO A 58 -10.99 4.08 17.96
N GLY A 59 -10.00 4.39 17.13
CA GLY A 59 -9.59 3.55 16.01
C GLY A 59 -10.62 3.48 14.87
N LEU A 60 -10.66 2.35 14.14
CA LEU A 60 -11.59 2.16 13.03
C LEU A 60 -12.98 1.71 13.49
N PRO A 61 -14.06 2.32 12.94
CA PRO A 61 -15.42 1.89 13.22
C PRO A 61 -15.76 0.56 12.54
N VAL A 62 -16.91 -0.01 12.91
CA VAL A 62 -17.58 -1.03 12.11
C VAL A 62 -18.15 -0.34 10.86
N PRO A 63 -17.95 -0.90 9.65
CA PRO A 63 -18.45 -0.26 8.43
C PRO A 63 -19.99 -0.28 8.36
N ASP A 64 -20.55 0.75 7.76
CA ASP A 64 -21.93 0.70 7.27
C ASP A 64 -22.03 -0.38 6.19
N VAL A 65 -22.91 -1.36 6.39
CA VAL A 65 -22.96 -2.52 5.52
C VAL A 65 -23.70 -2.20 4.23
N HIS A 66 -23.02 -2.39 3.11
CA HIS A 66 -23.61 -2.37 1.78
C HIS A 66 -22.81 -3.24 0.82
N GLN A 67 -23.46 -3.72 -0.22
CA GLN A 67 -22.82 -4.55 -1.22
C GLN A 67 -21.91 -3.72 -2.14
N ILE A 68 -20.81 -4.34 -2.57
CA ILE A 68 -20.01 -3.77 -3.65
C ILE A 68 -20.88 -3.64 -4.91
N PRO A 69 -20.89 -2.48 -5.58
CA PRO A 69 -21.90 -2.18 -6.63
C PRO A 69 -21.76 -3.04 -7.88
N PHE A 70 -20.57 -3.57 -8.14
CA PHE A 70 -20.31 -4.46 -9.28
C PHE A 70 -19.06 -5.29 -9.03
N ARG A 71 -18.89 -6.35 -9.82
CA ARG A 71 -17.72 -7.23 -9.81
C ARG A 71 -17.28 -7.48 -11.24
N THR A 72 -16.04 -7.11 -11.53
CA THR A 72 -15.40 -7.30 -12.85
C THR A 72 -14.48 -8.51 -12.88
N GLY A 73 -14.18 -9.09 -11.71
CA GLY A 73 -13.15 -10.10 -11.51
C GLY A 73 -11.76 -9.51 -11.20
N ASP A 74 -11.60 -8.19 -11.30
CA ASP A 74 -10.41 -7.46 -10.88
C ASP A 74 -10.71 -6.69 -9.59
N THR A 75 -10.22 -7.20 -8.45
CA THR A 75 -10.47 -6.60 -7.14
C THR A 75 -10.04 -5.13 -7.06
N ARG A 76 -8.95 -4.75 -7.71
CA ARG A 76 -8.50 -3.34 -7.73
C ARG A 76 -9.53 -2.45 -8.44
N VAL A 77 -10.03 -2.86 -9.61
CA VAL A 77 -11.04 -2.10 -10.37
C VAL A 77 -12.32 -1.97 -9.58
N ASP A 78 -12.79 -3.09 -9.02
CA ASP A 78 -14.02 -3.16 -8.23
C ASP A 78 -13.96 -2.20 -7.05
N VAL A 79 -12.89 -2.29 -6.25
CA VAL A 79 -12.72 -1.51 -5.02
C VAL A 79 -12.49 -0.03 -5.32
N GLN A 80 -11.63 0.31 -6.28
CA GLN A 80 -11.37 1.71 -6.65
C GLN A 80 -12.65 2.42 -7.10
N SER A 81 -13.44 1.74 -7.94
CA SER A 81 -14.70 2.29 -8.44
C SER A 81 -15.77 2.38 -7.34
N ALA A 82 -15.86 1.36 -6.47
CA ALA A 82 -16.79 1.36 -5.34
C ALA A 82 -16.49 2.48 -4.35
N VAL A 83 -15.21 2.72 -4.05
CA VAL A 83 -14.76 3.82 -3.18
C VAL A 83 -15.13 5.17 -3.78
N ALA A 84 -14.88 5.39 -5.08
CA ALA A 84 -15.26 6.64 -5.74
C ALA A 84 -16.77 6.92 -5.65
N GLN A 85 -17.62 5.89 -5.69
CA GLN A 85 -19.08 6.03 -5.57
C GLN A 85 -19.55 6.40 -4.15
N LEU A 86 -18.72 6.22 -3.11
CA LEU A 86 -19.04 6.63 -1.75
C LEU A 86 -19.34 8.14 -1.66
N ALA A 87 -18.66 8.95 -2.47
CA ALA A 87 -18.91 10.40 -2.53
C ALA A 87 -20.40 10.71 -2.78
N ALA A 88 -21.00 10.10 -3.80
CA ALA A 88 -22.41 10.30 -4.11
C ALA A 88 -23.34 9.58 -3.11
N ARG A 89 -22.98 8.35 -2.71
CA ARG A 89 -23.79 7.53 -1.80
C ARG A 89 -23.96 8.17 -0.42
N TRP A 90 -22.90 8.73 0.12
CA TRP A 90 -22.89 9.36 1.44
C TRP A 90 -23.03 10.88 1.38
N LYS A 91 -23.15 11.45 0.17
CA LYS A 91 -23.20 12.89 -0.07
C LYS A 91 -22.02 13.59 0.61
N LEU A 92 -20.82 13.00 0.46
CA LEU A 92 -19.59 13.58 1.00
C LEU A 92 -19.40 14.99 0.45
N LYS A 93 -19.05 15.90 1.32
CA LYS A 93 -18.74 17.28 0.93
C LYS A 93 -17.26 17.42 0.58
N PRO A 94 -16.90 18.41 -0.24
CA PRO A 94 -15.51 18.80 -0.41
C PRO A 94 -14.85 19.05 0.96
N MET A 95 -13.62 18.56 1.15
CA MET A 95 -12.88 18.79 2.40
C MET A 95 -12.68 20.28 2.69
N LEU A 96 -12.79 21.13 1.66
CA LEU A 96 -12.74 22.59 1.82
C LEU A 96 -13.90 23.11 2.69
N ASP A 97 -15.07 22.48 2.59
CA ASP A 97 -16.34 22.95 3.16
C ASP A 97 -16.68 22.33 4.52
N ILE A 98 -15.85 21.44 5.03
CA ILE A 98 -16.07 20.72 6.29
C ILE A 98 -14.87 20.87 7.24
N ASP A 99 -15.13 20.69 8.52
CA ASP A 99 -14.11 20.78 9.55
C ASP A 99 -13.26 19.50 9.67
N HIS A 100 -12.24 19.58 10.50
CA HIS A 100 -11.30 18.50 10.75
C HIS A 100 -11.98 17.24 11.32
N VAL A 101 -12.97 17.40 12.19
CA VAL A 101 -13.69 16.28 12.82
C VAL A 101 -14.49 15.52 11.78
N GLN A 102 -15.22 16.22 10.93
CA GLN A 102 -15.99 15.58 9.86
C GLN A 102 -15.09 14.87 8.84
N ILE A 103 -13.94 15.46 8.47
CA ILE A 103 -12.98 14.80 7.57
C ILE A 103 -12.45 13.52 8.20
N ARG A 104 -12.09 13.57 9.48
CA ARG A 104 -11.62 12.39 10.23
C ARG A 104 -12.67 11.28 10.22
N GLU A 105 -13.93 11.60 10.47
CA GLU A 105 -15.04 10.63 10.45
C GLU A 105 -15.26 10.05 9.05
N ASP A 106 -15.26 10.90 8.02
CA ASP A 106 -15.40 10.46 6.63
C ASP A 106 -14.23 9.55 6.20
N LEU A 107 -12.99 9.82 6.64
CA LEU A 107 -11.83 8.95 6.42
C LEU A 107 -11.97 7.60 7.13
N ALA A 108 -12.44 7.60 8.38
CA ALA A 108 -12.65 6.37 9.14
C ALA A 108 -13.70 5.47 8.48
N ARG A 109 -14.84 6.04 8.07
CA ARG A 109 -15.91 5.34 7.37
C ARG A 109 -15.45 4.84 5.99
N THR A 110 -14.74 5.66 5.22
CA THR A 110 -14.21 5.29 3.91
C THR A 110 -13.18 4.16 4.03
N THR A 111 -12.29 4.20 5.02
CA THR A 111 -11.35 3.12 5.31
C THR A 111 -12.07 1.82 5.63
N ALA A 112 -13.02 1.85 6.56
CA ALA A 112 -13.79 0.68 6.97
C ALA A 112 -14.58 0.07 5.79
N ALA A 113 -15.20 0.92 4.94
CA ALA A 113 -15.90 0.50 3.74
C ALA A 113 -14.94 -0.09 2.69
N THR A 114 -13.75 0.48 2.52
CA THR A 114 -12.76 -0.04 1.58
C THR A 114 -12.30 -1.45 1.97
N LEU A 115 -12.01 -1.69 3.26
CA LEU A 115 -11.71 -3.04 3.76
C LEU A 115 -12.86 -4.01 3.47
N MET A 116 -14.10 -3.58 3.70
CA MET A 116 -15.29 -4.38 3.39
C MET A 116 -15.39 -4.72 1.90
N TYR A 117 -15.16 -3.76 1.01
CA TYR A 117 -15.20 -3.97 -0.44
C TYR A 117 -14.11 -4.92 -0.93
N VAL A 118 -12.87 -4.80 -0.42
CA VAL A 118 -11.80 -5.76 -0.75
C VAL A 118 -12.22 -7.17 -0.35
N ALA A 119 -12.74 -7.37 0.86
CA ALA A 119 -13.19 -8.68 1.33
C ALA A 119 -14.35 -9.24 0.49
N GLN A 120 -15.32 -8.40 0.09
CA GLN A 120 -16.45 -8.80 -0.74
C GLN A 120 -16.02 -9.16 -2.18
N SER A 121 -15.12 -8.37 -2.77
CA SER A 121 -14.58 -8.67 -4.11
C SER A 121 -13.76 -9.96 -4.09
N ALA A 122 -12.89 -10.13 -3.10
CA ALA A 122 -12.08 -11.33 -2.91
C ALA A 122 -12.91 -12.60 -2.65
N ARG A 123 -14.07 -12.48 -2.00
CA ARG A 123 -15.01 -13.59 -1.82
C ARG A 123 -15.68 -14.01 -3.12
N GLY A 124 -15.80 -13.13 -4.08
CA GLY A 124 -16.39 -13.40 -5.40
C GLY A 124 -17.89 -13.77 -5.30
N GLU A 125 -18.28 -14.81 -6.04
CA GLU A 125 -19.67 -15.28 -6.14
C GLU A 125 -20.11 -16.20 -4.99
N GLN A 126 -19.25 -16.46 -4.00
CA GLN A 126 -19.63 -17.29 -2.84
C GLN A 126 -20.72 -16.59 -2.02
N THR A 127 -21.58 -17.39 -1.37
CA THR A 127 -22.62 -16.87 -0.48
C THR A 127 -22.05 -15.89 0.54
N PRO A 128 -22.63 -14.67 0.66
CA PRO A 128 -22.20 -13.71 1.66
C PRO A 128 -22.25 -14.28 3.08
N VAL A 129 -21.27 -13.92 3.89
CA VAL A 129 -21.27 -14.27 5.32
C VAL A 129 -22.30 -13.38 6.04
N SER A 130 -23.01 -13.93 7.04
CA SER A 130 -24.00 -13.18 7.80
C SER A 130 -23.35 -12.00 8.55
N GLU A 131 -24.02 -10.85 8.56
CA GLU A 131 -23.51 -9.66 9.25
C GLU A 131 -23.43 -9.87 10.77
N GLU A 132 -24.30 -10.67 11.35
CA GLU A 132 -24.23 -11.04 12.77
C GLU A 132 -22.92 -11.74 13.11
N HIS A 133 -22.47 -12.69 12.27
CA HIS A 133 -21.21 -13.40 12.47
C HIS A 133 -20.00 -12.45 12.33
N ILE A 134 -20.09 -11.49 11.40
CA ILE A 134 -19.00 -10.52 11.14
C ILE A 134 -18.92 -9.49 12.26
N THR A 135 -20.05 -8.93 12.72
CA THR A 135 -20.07 -7.87 13.74
C THR A 135 -19.61 -8.35 15.11
N ASN A 136 -19.70 -9.64 15.40
CA ASN A 136 -19.15 -10.26 16.60
C ASN A 136 -17.61 -10.34 16.62
N SER A 137 -16.94 -9.83 15.61
CA SER A 137 -15.48 -9.80 15.54
C SER A 137 -14.87 -8.73 16.45
N LYS A 138 -13.73 -9.04 17.06
CA LYS A 138 -13.03 -8.16 17.99
C LYS A 138 -12.22 -7.07 17.29
N THR A 139 -11.70 -7.34 16.08
CA THR A 139 -10.80 -6.45 15.36
C THR A 139 -11.27 -6.17 13.93
N ALA A 140 -10.76 -5.08 13.32
CA ALA A 140 -11.05 -4.76 11.93
C ALA A 140 -10.56 -5.87 10.97
N VAL A 141 -9.39 -6.46 11.25
CA VAL A 141 -8.83 -7.54 10.44
C VAL A 141 -9.62 -8.83 10.59
N GLU A 142 -10.10 -9.15 11.78
CA GLU A 142 -10.99 -10.30 11.96
C GLU A 142 -12.28 -10.12 11.16
N ARG A 143 -12.91 -8.93 11.19
CA ARG A 143 -14.08 -8.61 10.35
C ARG A 143 -13.79 -8.77 8.87
N PHE A 144 -12.64 -8.28 8.41
CA PHE A 144 -12.17 -8.41 7.04
C PHE A 144 -12.03 -9.89 6.63
N MET A 145 -11.32 -10.69 7.45
CA MET A 145 -11.06 -12.09 7.16
C MET A 145 -12.33 -12.95 7.21
N LYS A 146 -13.22 -12.71 8.17
CA LYS A 146 -14.53 -13.40 8.24
C LYS A 146 -15.39 -13.06 7.02
N ARG A 147 -15.47 -11.79 6.62
CA ARG A 147 -16.21 -11.38 5.43
C ARG A 147 -15.69 -12.05 4.16
N TRP A 148 -14.37 -12.22 4.07
CA TRP A 148 -13.74 -12.87 2.94
C TRP A 148 -13.87 -14.39 2.98
N ARG A 149 -13.47 -15.03 4.09
CA ARG A 149 -13.28 -16.48 4.21
C ARG A 149 -14.44 -17.21 4.89
N GLY A 150 -15.29 -16.56 5.65
CA GLY A 150 -16.29 -17.15 6.54
C GLY A 150 -15.69 -17.51 7.89
N GLU A 151 -14.99 -18.64 7.97
CA GLU A 151 -14.33 -19.16 9.17
C GLU A 151 -12.81 -19.20 8.97
N PRO A 152 -12.10 -18.06 9.11
CA PRO A 152 -10.65 -18.01 8.95
C PRO A 152 -9.93 -18.63 10.14
N ASP A 153 -8.79 -19.29 9.90
CA ASP A 153 -7.88 -19.70 10.97
C ASP A 153 -7.44 -18.46 11.77
N PRO A 154 -7.50 -18.48 13.12
CA PRO A 154 -7.01 -17.38 13.96
C PRO A 154 -5.53 -17.02 13.72
N LYS A 155 -4.70 -17.95 13.29
CA LYS A 155 -3.31 -17.70 12.92
C LYS A 155 -3.20 -16.91 11.61
N HIS A 156 -4.10 -17.17 10.64
CA HIS A 156 -4.18 -16.37 9.41
C HIS A 156 -4.62 -14.93 9.69
N ILE A 157 -5.56 -14.73 10.66
CA ILE A 157 -5.93 -13.38 11.11
C ILE A 157 -4.71 -12.66 11.69
N LYS A 158 -3.91 -13.32 12.54
CA LYS A 158 -2.68 -12.74 13.11
C LYS A 158 -1.65 -12.39 12.03
N ALA A 159 -1.48 -13.24 11.04
CA ALA A 159 -0.56 -13.00 9.93
C ALA A 159 -0.96 -11.77 9.12
N VAL A 160 -2.23 -11.67 8.75
CA VAL A 160 -2.76 -10.52 8.00
C VAL A 160 -2.71 -9.23 8.83
N ASP A 161 -3.01 -9.30 10.13
CA ASP A 161 -2.93 -8.14 11.03
C ASP A 161 -1.49 -7.63 11.17
N ALA A 162 -0.53 -8.52 11.37
CA ALA A 162 0.89 -8.17 11.41
C ALA A 162 1.36 -7.52 10.09
N TYR A 163 0.92 -8.04 8.95
CA TYR A 163 1.20 -7.44 7.65
C TYR A 163 0.56 -6.04 7.53
N PHE A 164 -0.73 -5.88 7.89
CA PHE A 164 -1.40 -4.58 7.81
C PHE A 164 -0.72 -3.54 8.68
N VAL A 165 -0.35 -3.89 9.91
CA VAL A 165 0.36 -2.98 10.82
C VAL A 165 1.74 -2.61 10.26
N SER A 166 2.52 -3.58 9.76
CA SER A 166 3.87 -3.33 9.24
C SER A 166 3.88 -2.46 7.97
N ALA A 167 2.82 -2.54 7.15
CA ALA A 167 2.69 -1.85 5.87
C ALA A 167 1.79 -0.60 5.93
N ALA A 168 1.29 -0.24 7.13
CA ALA A 168 0.30 0.83 7.33
C ALA A 168 0.79 2.19 6.84
N GLU A 169 2.07 2.51 7.01
CA GLU A 169 2.67 3.76 6.55
C GLU A 169 4.16 3.58 6.25
N HIS A 170 4.70 4.40 5.33
CA HIS A 170 6.12 4.39 5.00
C HIS A 170 6.58 5.70 4.32
N GLY A 171 6.22 6.84 4.88
CA GLY A 171 6.61 8.15 4.36
C GLY A 171 6.06 8.47 2.97
N MET A 172 6.73 9.37 2.28
CA MET A 172 6.26 9.87 0.99
C MET A 172 6.61 8.89 -0.15
N ASN A 173 5.57 8.28 -0.73
CA ASN A 173 5.64 7.39 -1.88
C ASN A 173 4.57 7.79 -2.92
N ALA A 174 4.54 7.13 -4.09
CA ALA A 174 3.69 7.53 -5.19
C ALA A 174 2.19 7.63 -4.82
N SER A 175 1.64 6.64 -4.10
CA SER A 175 0.22 6.66 -3.72
C SER A 175 -0.08 7.67 -2.61
N THR A 176 0.80 7.82 -1.64
CA THR A 176 0.69 8.85 -0.59
C THR A 176 0.77 10.26 -1.20
N PHE A 177 1.70 10.48 -2.14
CA PHE A 177 1.81 11.74 -2.86
C PHE A 177 0.54 12.04 -3.66
N THR A 178 0.00 11.03 -4.38
CA THR A 178 -1.27 11.16 -5.11
C THR A 178 -2.44 11.52 -4.18
N ALA A 179 -2.55 10.86 -3.03
CA ALA A 179 -3.56 11.19 -2.02
C ALA A 179 -3.46 12.65 -1.56
N ARG A 180 -2.24 13.12 -1.26
CA ARG A 180 -1.99 14.51 -0.86
C ARG A 180 -2.26 15.51 -1.98
N VAL A 181 -1.92 15.19 -3.22
CA VAL A 181 -2.24 16.05 -4.38
C VAL A 181 -3.74 16.26 -4.49
N ILE A 182 -4.53 15.18 -4.46
CA ILE A 182 -5.99 15.27 -4.55
C ILE A 182 -6.56 16.00 -3.34
N ALA A 183 -6.14 15.64 -2.13
CA ALA A 183 -6.57 16.31 -0.90
C ALA A 183 -6.28 17.82 -0.93
N SER A 184 -5.14 18.24 -1.50
CA SER A 184 -4.74 19.64 -1.61
C SER A 184 -5.68 20.49 -2.46
N THR A 185 -6.45 19.87 -3.35
CA THR A 185 -7.46 20.55 -4.17
C THR A 185 -8.76 20.83 -3.41
N GLY A 186 -8.91 20.27 -2.20
CA GLY A 186 -10.12 20.34 -1.41
C GLY A 186 -11.22 19.36 -1.81
N ALA A 187 -10.94 18.39 -2.69
CA ALA A 187 -11.87 17.33 -3.07
C ALA A 187 -12.31 16.49 -1.85
N ASP A 188 -13.36 15.67 -2.00
CA ASP A 188 -13.82 14.78 -0.92
C ASP A 188 -12.82 13.63 -0.63
N VAL A 189 -12.97 13.00 0.54
CA VAL A 189 -12.04 11.95 0.99
C VAL A 189 -12.08 10.71 0.10
N ALA A 190 -13.23 10.36 -0.49
CA ALA A 190 -13.37 9.18 -1.34
C ALA A 190 -12.60 9.38 -2.67
N ALA A 191 -12.58 10.60 -3.20
CA ALA A 191 -11.76 10.95 -4.37
C ALA A 191 -10.27 10.76 -4.07
N ALA A 192 -9.79 11.22 -2.91
CA ALA A 192 -8.38 11.09 -2.51
C ALA A 192 -7.97 9.62 -2.30
N ILE A 193 -8.78 8.83 -1.60
CA ILE A 193 -8.53 7.39 -1.39
C ILE A 193 -8.60 6.61 -2.71
N SER A 194 -9.61 6.86 -3.56
CA SER A 194 -9.73 6.20 -4.88
C SER A 194 -8.53 6.49 -5.78
N GLY A 195 -8.04 7.74 -5.80
CA GLY A 195 -6.82 8.10 -6.53
C GLY A 195 -5.56 7.41 -6.00
N ALA A 196 -5.44 7.28 -4.69
CA ALA A 196 -4.33 6.55 -4.06
C ALA A 196 -4.36 5.05 -4.42
N ILE A 197 -5.53 4.41 -4.46
CA ILE A 197 -5.71 3.02 -4.91
C ILE A 197 -5.22 2.89 -6.37
N GLY A 198 -5.59 3.82 -7.24
CA GLY A 198 -5.11 3.85 -8.62
C GLY A 198 -3.58 3.91 -8.71
N ALA A 199 -2.94 4.79 -7.95
CA ALA A 199 -1.48 4.89 -7.91
C ALA A 199 -0.81 3.64 -7.33
N MET A 200 -1.41 3.00 -6.30
CA MET A 200 -0.91 1.76 -5.69
C MET A 200 -0.90 0.59 -6.69
N SER A 201 -1.81 0.56 -7.66
CA SER A 201 -1.93 -0.53 -8.63
C SER A 201 -0.78 -0.59 -9.65
N GLY A 202 0.02 0.47 -9.74
CA GLY A 202 1.12 0.55 -10.70
C GLY A 202 2.20 -0.52 -10.45
N PRO A 203 2.73 -1.18 -11.51
CA PRO A 203 3.72 -2.25 -11.38
C PRO A 203 5.06 -1.79 -10.76
N LEU A 204 5.33 -0.49 -10.75
CA LEU A 204 6.50 0.10 -10.10
C LEU A 204 6.26 0.45 -8.62
N HIS A 205 5.07 0.14 -8.07
CA HIS A 205 4.69 0.47 -6.70
C HIS A 205 4.18 -0.75 -5.91
N GLY A 206 3.00 -1.28 -6.19
CA GLY A 206 2.36 -2.30 -5.34
C GLY A 206 2.48 -3.75 -5.81
N GLY A 207 3.14 -4.04 -6.94
CA GLY A 207 3.08 -5.33 -7.63
C GLY A 207 4.21 -6.35 -7.37
N ALA A 208 5.13 -6.10 -6.44
CA ALA A 208 6.37 -6.87 -6.33
C ALA A 208 6.32 -8.19 -5.50
N PRO A 209 5.55 -8.34 -4.40
CA PRO A 209 5.67 -9.53 -3.54
C PRO A 209 5.29 -10.87 -4.21
N SER A 210 4.41 -10.87 -5.22
CA SER A 210 4.02 -12.10 -5.92
C SER A 210 5.20 -12.81 -6.61
N ARG A 211 6.22 -12.07 -7.05
CA ARG A 211 7.40 -12.64 -7.70
C ARG A 211 8.33 -13.37 -6.73
N VAL A 212 8.30 -13.01 -5.45
CA VAL A 212 9.07 -13.72 -4.41
C VAL A 212 8.57 -15.15 -4.25
N LEU A 213 7.24 -15.38 -4.31
CA LEU A 213 6.69 -16.74 -4.19
C LEU A 213 7.19 -17.67 -5.29
N HIS A 214 7.34 -17.20 -6.51
CA HIS A 214 7.87 -18.04 -7.61
C HIS A 214 9.30 -18.51 -7.30
N MET A 215 10.13 -17.65 -6.69
CA MET A 215 11.49 -18.07 -6.29
C MET A 215 11.44 -19.16 -5.20
N ILE A 216 10.53 -19.04 -4.24
CA ILE A 216 10.32 -20.06 -3.19
C ILE A 216 9.85 -21.39 -3.80
N GLU A 217 8.88 -21.36 -4.72
CA GLU A 217 8.34 -22.54 -5.40
C GLU A 217 9.42 -23.28 -6.20
N ASP A 218 10.37 -22.57 -6.80
CA ASP A 218 11.48 -23.19 -7.53
C ASP A 218 12.47 -23.89 -6.59
N ILE A 219 12.72 -23.30 -5.42
CA ILE A 219 13.54 -23.97 -4.38
C ILE A 219 12.81 -25.19 -3.82
N GLU A 220 11.50 -25.16 -3.63
CA GLU A 220 10.69 -26.31 -3.20
C GLU A 220 10.78 -27.50 -4.18
N LYS A 221 11.01 -27.27 -5.47
CA LYS A 221 11.24 -28.29 -6.49
C LYS A 221 12.63 -28.95 -6.37
N GLY A 222 13.46 -28.55 -5.41
CA GLY A 222 14.77 -29.12 -5.11
C GLY A 222 15.95 -28.42 -5.74
N ILE A 223 15.78 -27.19 -6.23
CA ILE A 223 16.89 -26.38 -6.72
C ILE A 223 17.64 -25.81 -5.51
N ASP A 224 18.97 -25.97 -5.50
CA ASP A 224 19.80 -25.38 -4.44
C ASP A 224 19.69 -23.84 -4.44
N PRO A 225 19.39 -23.19 -3.31
CA PRO A 225 19.21 -21.74 -3.23
C PRO A 225 20.40 -20.94 -3.78
N THR A 226 21.63 -21.35 -3.50
CA THR A 226 22.83 -20.64 -3.99
C THR A 226 22.95 -20.72 -5.50
N THR A 227 22.71 -21.90 -6.06
CA THR A 227 22.72 -22.14 -7.51
C THR A 227 21.62 -21.32 -8.20
N TYR A 228 20.42 -21.31 -7.61
CA TYR A 228 19.29 -20.51 -8.12
C TYR A 228 19.63 -19.02 -8.23
N ILE A 229 20.14 -18.44 -7.13
CA ILE A 229 20.48 -17.01 -7.07
C ILE A 229 21.61 -16.67 -8.05
N LYS A 230 22.65 -17.49 -8.15
CA LYS A 230 23.74 -17.29 -9.12
C LYS A 230 23.22 -17.25 -10.54
N ASN A 231 22.43 -18.22 -10.94
CA ASN A 231 21.87 -18.29 -12.29
C ASN A 231 20.98 -17.08 -12.61
N LEU A 232 20.13 -16.66 -11.66
CA LEU A 232 19.24 -15.51 -11.80
C LEU A 232 20.06 -14.21 -11.99
N LEU A 233 21.08 -14.01 -11.20
CA LEU A 233 21.94 -12.81 -11.29
C LEU A 233 22.83 -12.84 -12.53
N ASP A 234 23.30 -14.01 -12.97
CA ASP A 234 24.13 -14.16 -14.19
C ASP A 234 23.30 -13.89 -15.46
N SER A 235 22.00 -14.24 -15.47
CA SER A 235 21.08 -13.88 -16.55
C SER A 235 20.63 -12.40 -16.51
N LYS A 236 21.16 -11.61 -15.56
CA LYS A 236 20.81 -10.19 -15.35
C LYS A 236 19.33 -9.94 -15.04
N GLU A 237 18.67 -10.96 -14.55
CA GLU A 237 17.32 -10.81 -14.05
C GLU A 237 17.30 -10.08 -12.69
N ARG A 238 16.20 -9.37 -12.44
CA ARG A 238 16.04 -8.62 -11.21
C ARG A 238 15.69 -9.54 -10.06
N LEU A 239 16.55 -9.61 -9.05
CA LEU A 239 16.25 -10.29 -7.79
C LEU A 239 15.24 -9.46 -6.99
N MET A 240 14.04 -10.02 -6.78
CA MET A 240 12.96 -9.35 -6.06
C MET A 240 13.09 -9.58 -4.56
N GLY A 241 12.62 -8.61 -3.76
CA GLY A 241 12.68 -8.72 -2.30
C GLY A 241 13.98 -8.21 -1.67
N PHE A 242 14.91 -7.65 -2.46
CA PHE A 242 16.20 -7.15 -1.98
C PHE A 242 16.49 -5.73 -2.48
N GLY A 243 17.18 -4.96 -1.62
CA GLY A 243 17.48 -3.55 -1.83
C GLY A 243 16.30 -2.63 -1.53
N HIS A 244 16.60 -1.41 -1.09
CA HIS A 244 15.59 -0.41 -0.74
C HIS A 244 16.03 1.01 -1.15
N ARG A 245 15.07 1.86 -1.53
CA ARG A 245 15.36 3.26 -1.90
C ARG A 245 15.64 4.14 -0.68
N VAL A 246 15.01 3.84 0.46
CA VAL A 246 15.10 4.64 1.69
C VAL A 246 16.21 4.10 2.59
N TYR A 247 16.11 2.86 3.04
CA TYR A 247 17.03 2.31 4.04
C TYR A 247 18.42 2.03 3.49
N ARG A 248 19.43 2.36 4.31
CA ARG A 248 20.84 1.95 4.18
C ARG A 248 21.19 0.88 5.20
N ALA A 249 20.19 0.30 5.86
CA ALA A 249 20.25 -0.79 6.82
C ALA A 249 19.13 -1.79 6.49
N GLN A 250 18.94 -2.81 7.35
CA GLN A 250 17.85 -3.77 7.20
C GLN A 250 16.49 -3.06 7.26
N ASP A 251 15.57 -3.42 6.36
CA ASP A 251 14.19 -2.91 6.38
C ASP A 251 13.47 -3.42 7.65
N PRO A 252 13.04 -2.55 8.57
CA PRO A 252 12.43 -2.96 9.83
C PRO A 252 11.14 -3.74 9.63
N ARG A 253 10.44 -3.53 8.51
CA ARG A 253 9.22 -4.27 8.16
C ARG A 253 9.56 -5.71 7.79
N ALA A 254 10.66 -5.95 7.06
CA ALA A 254 11.14 -7.29 6.78
C ALA A 254 11.48 -8.03 8.07
N LYS A 255 12.14 -7.35 9.02
CA LYS A 255 12.51 -7.90 10.34
C LYS A 255 11.28 -8.36 11.13
N VAL A 256 10.26 -7.51 11.28
CA VAL A 256 9.05 -7.88 12.05
C VAL A 256 8.23 -8.97 11.36
N LEU A 257 8.15 -8.97 10.02
CA LEU A 257 7.42 -10.01 9.30
C LEU A 257 8.16 -11.36 9.31
N ARG A 258 9.50 -11.36 9.26
CA ARG A 258 10.31 -12.57 9.48
C ARG A 258 10.05 -13.16 10.85
N ARG A 259 10.05 -12.33 11.90
CA ARG A 259 9.69 -12.75 13.27
C ARG A 259 8.27 -13.36 13.30
N THR A 260 7.29 -12.70 12.70
CA THR A 260 5.91 -13.17 12.62
C THR A 260 5.81 -14.53 11.91
N ALA A 261 6.47 -14.72 10.77
CA ALA A 261 6.48 -15.98 10.04
C ALA A 261 7.05 -17.12 10.89
N LYS A 262 8.13 -16.84 11.65
CA LYS A 262 8.75 -17.79 12.57
C LYS A 262 7.83 -18.17 13.74
N GLU A 263 7.23 -17.18 14.41
CA GLU A 263 6.32 -17.39 15.56
C GLU A 263 5.05 -18.16 15.17
N LEU A 264 4.56 -17.97 13.94
CA LEU A 264 3.41 -18.68 13.40
C LEU A 264 3.76 -20.08 12.87
N ASN A 265 5.05 -20.44 12.83
CA ASN A 265 5.56 -21.66 12.21
C ASN A 265 5.11 -21.80 10.74
N ALA A 266 5.32 -20.73 9.94
CA ALA A 266 5.00 -20.75 8.53
C ALA A 266 5.74 -21.88 7.81
N PRO A 267 5.07 -22.78 7.04
CA PRO A 267 5.69 -23.96 6.45
C PRO A 267 6.90 -23.67 5.56
N ARG A 268 6.86 -22.52 4.87
CA ARG A 268 7.93 -22.07 3.95
C ARG A 268 9.05 -21.28 4.64
N PHE A 269 9.03 -21.14 5.98
CA PHE A 269 10.00 -20.31 6.69
C PHE A 269 11.44 -20.74 6.46
N GLU A 270 11.76 -22.03 6.61
CA GLU A 270 13.14 -22.57 6.47
C GLU A 270 13.66 -22.36 5.03
N ILE A 271 12.82 -22.59 4.04
CA ILE A 271 13.17 -22.38 2.62
C ILE A 271 13.43 -20.89 2.34
N ALA A 272 12.57 -20.03 2.84
CA ALA A 272 12.73 -18.58 2.72
C ALA A 272 14.01 -18.08 3.40
N GLU A 273 14.33 -18.57 4.61
CA GLU A 273 15.56 -18.22 5.32
C GLU A 273 16.81 -18.68 4.56
N ALA A 274 16.78 -19.88 3.98
CA ALA A 274 17.89 -20.38 3.17
C ALA A 274 18.10 -19.55 1.90
N LEU A 275 16.99 -19.18 1.21
CA LEU A 275 17.02 -18.35 0.02
C LEU A 275 17.51 -16.92 0.36
N GLU A 276 17.00 -16.32 1.44
CA GLU A 276 17.45 -15.00 1.93
C GLU A 276 18.95 -14.98 2.17
N LYS A 277 19.46 -15.98 2.91
CA LYS A 277 20.88 -16.10 3.22
C LYS A 277 21.74 -16.24 1.96
N ALA A 278 21.33 -17.07 1.00
CA ALA A 278 22.02 -17.23 -0.28
C ALA A 278 22.03 -15.92 -1.08
N ALA A 279 20.89 -15.23 -1.15
CA ALA A 279 20.76 -13.98 -1.87
C ALA A 279 21.62 -12.86 -1.29
N LEU A 280 21.58 -12.65 0.02
CA LEU A 280 22.40 -11.64 0.71
C LEU A 280 23.88 -11.90 0.51
N LYS A 281 24.32 -13.15 0.59
CA LYS A 281 25.72 -13.53 0.34
C LYS A 281 26.17 -13.16 -1.08
N GLU A 282 25.42 -13.59 -2.10
CA GLU A 282 25.75 -13.31 -3.51
C GLU A 282 25.71 -11.81 -3.83
N LEU A 283 24.72 -11.07 -3.29
CA LEU A 283 24.61 -9.63 -3.47
C LEU A 283 25.81 -8.90 -2.83
N HIS A 284 26.23 -9.30 -1.64
CA HIS A 284 27.37 -8.71 -0.96
C HIS A 284 28.70 -9.02 -1.71
N GLU A 285 28.88 -10.24 -2.18
CA GLU A 285 30.08 -10.62 -2.95
C GLU A 285 30.17 -9.90 -4.30
N ARG A 286 29.05 -9.66 -4.99
CA ARG A 286 29.02 -8.99 -6.30
C ARG A 286 29.00 -7.47 -6.21
N HIS A 287 28.48 -6.90 -5.14
CA HIS A 287 28.27 -5.46 -4.94
C HIS A 287 28.70 -5.00 -3.54
N PRO A 288 29.96 -5.19 -3.13
CA PRO A 288 30.42 -4.85 -1.79
C PRO A 288 30.30 -3.36 -1.45
N GLU A 289 30.20 -2.50 -2.44
CA GLU A 289 30.01 -1.05 -2.30
C GLU A 289 28.54 -0.64 -2.03
N ARG A 290 27.58 -1.59 -2.10
CA ARG A 290 26.16 -1.30 -1.96
C ARG A 290 25.55 -2.08 -0.79
N VAL A 291 24.72 -1.39 -0.01
CA VAL A 291 23.90 -2.06 1.01
C VAL A 291 22.63 -2.57 0.33
N LEU A 292 22.57 -3.89 0.10
CA LEU A 292 21.44 -4.56 -0.55
C LEU A 292 20.84 -5.57 0.42
N GLU A 293 20.05 -5.07 1.37
CA GLU A 293 19.38 -5.86 2.40
C GLU A 293 18.00 -6.35 1.94
N THR A 294 17.45 -7.32 2.66
CA THR A 294 16.10 -7.81 2.47
C THR A 294 15.09 -6.69 2.72
N ASN A 295 14.16 -6.47 1.80
CA ASN A 295 13.10 -5.49 1.94
C ASN A 295 11.77 -6.16 2.35
N VAL A 296 10.74 -5.34 2.60
CA VAL A 296 9.44 -5.80 3.09
C VAL A 296 8.79 -6.84 2.17
N GLU A 297 9.01 -6.76 0.86
CA GLU A 297 8.34 -7.62 -0.14
C GLU A 297 8.65 -9.10 0.06
N PHE A 298 9.88 -9.43 0.47
CA PHE A 298 10.32 -10.80 0.69
C PHE A 298 9.50 -11.50 1.78
N TRP A 299 9.55 -10.96 3.01
CA TRP A 299 8.85 -11.58 4.14
C TRP A 299 7.35 -11.33 4.13
N ALA A 300 6.88 -10.26 3.47
CA ALA A 300 5.45 -10.05 3.20
C ALA A 300 4.87 -11.19 2.36
N ALA A 301 5.58 -11.64 1.33
CA ALA A 301 5.15 -12.76 0.51
C ALA A 301 4.94 -14.04 1.35
N ILE A 302 5.88 -14.36 2.24
CA ILE A 302 5.81 -15.56 3.11
C ILE A 302 4.64 -15.47 4.11
N VAL A 303 4.44 -14.31 4.74
CA VAL A 303 3.36 -14.09 5.72
C VAL A 303 1.99 -14.14 5.06
N LEU A 304 1.85 -13.55 3.87
CA LEU A 304 0.59 -13.55 3.12
C LEU A 304 0.28 -14.93 2.53
N ASP A 305 1.30 -15.64 2.02
CA ASP A 305 1.15 -17.02 1.56
C ASP A 305 0.72 -17.96 2.69
N TYR A 306 1.33 -17.82 3.88
CA TYR A 306 0.90 -18.54 5.08
C TYR A 306 -0.58 -18.32 5.42
N ALA A 307 -1.06 -17.09 5.24
CA ALA A 307 -2.48 -16.76 5.43
C ALA A 307 -3.35 -17.16 4.22
N GLU A 308 -2.82 -17.95 3.29
CA GLU A 308 -3.50 -18.41 2.07
C GLU A 308 -4.03 -17.27 1.20
N VAL A 309 -3.36 -16.12 1.22
CA VAL A 309 -3.69 -14.99 0.35
C VAL A 309 -3.19 -15.29 -1.05
N PRO A 310 -4.06 -15.36 -2.08
CA PRO A 310 -3.61 -15.57 -3.44
C PRO A 310 -2.70 -14.43 -3.93
N ALA A 311 -1.67 -14.74 -4.71
CA ALA A 311 -0.67 -13.77 -5.17
C ALA A 311 -1.29 -12.55 -5.88
N HIS A 312 -2.37 -12.74 -6.66
CA HIS A 312 -3.08 -11.65 -7.33
C HIS A 312 -3.75 -10.65 -6.37
N MET A 313 -3.96 -11.04 -5.10
CA MET A 313 -4.53 -10.20 -4.07
C MET A 313 -3.50 -9.37 -3.30
N PHE A 314 -2.20 -9.60 -3.48
CA PHE A 314 -1.16 -8.93 -2.68
C PHE A 314 -1.22 -7.40 -2.77
N THR A 315 -1.46 -6.86 -3.96
CA THR A 315 -1.64 -5.40 -4.14
C THR A 315 -2.89 -4.88 -3.40
N SER A 316 -3.97 -5.66 -3.39
CA SER A 316 -5.19 -5.31 -2.64
C SER A 316 -4.97 -5.38 -1.12
N MET A 317 -4.18 -6.35 -0.64
CA MET A 317 -3.78 -6.41 0.77
C MET A 317 -2.90 -5.20 1.15
N PHE A 318 -1.99 -4.80 0.27
CA PHE A 318 -1.19 -3.59 0.47
C PHE A 318 -2.06 -2.32 0.49
N THR A 319 -3.06 -2.25 -0.37
CA THR A 319 -4.08 -1.19 -0.33
C THR A 319 -4.76 -1.14 1.04
N CYS A 320 -5.25 -2.27 1.56
CA CYS A 320 -5.89 -2.35 2.88
C CYS A 320 -4.99 -1.81 3.99
N ALA A 321 -3.74 -2.24 4.02
CA ALA A 321 -2.77 -1.78 5.01
C ALA A 321 -2.52 -0.26 4.92
N ARG A 322 -2.29 0.25 3.70
CA ARG A 322 -1.90 1.63 3.47
C ARG A 322 -3.02 2.65 3.65
N LEU A 323 -4.27 2.22 3.76
CA LEU A 323 -5.41 3.11 4.09
C LEU A 323 -5.16 3.95 5.35
N ALA A 324 -4.47 3.40 6.34
CA ALA A 324 -4.14 4.12 7.57
C ALA A 324 -3.21 5.32 7.29
N GLY A 325 -2.11 5.09 6.57
CA GLY A 325 -1.19 6.14 6.19
C GLY A 325 -1.83 7.17 5.26
N TRP A 326 -2.60 6.75 4.25
CA TRP A 326 -3.31 7.68 3.38
C TRP A 326 -4.29 8.56 4.16
N SER A 327 -5.05 7.98 5.10
CA SER A 327 -5.98 8.74 5.94
C SER A 327 -5.25 9.82 6.73
N ALA A 328 -4.15 9.46 7.38
CA ALA A 328 -3.34 10.42 8.14
C ALA A 328 -2.79 11.54 7.25
N HIS A 329 -2.23 11.19 6.08
CA HIS A 329 -1.68 12.17 5.15
C HIS A 329 -2.72 13.09 4.51
N ILE A 330 -3.93 12.58 4.22
CA ILE A 330 -5.05 13.41 3.74
C ILE A 330 -5.46 14.42 4.81
N LEU A 331 -5.58 13.97 6.06
CA LEU A 331 -5.95 14.82 7.17
C LEU A 331 -4.88 15.89 7.47
N GLU A 332 -3.59 15.50 7.46
CA GLU A 332 -2.47 16.43 7.62
C GLU A 332 -2.42 17.46 6.47
N GLN A 333 -2.71 17.04 5.23
CA GLN A 333 -2.75 17.94 4.08
C GLN A 333 -3.84 19.01 4.21
N LYS A 334 -4.99 18.69 4.77
CA LYS A 334 -6.04 19.66 5.09
C LYS A 334 -5.52 20.73 6.05
N ASN A 335 -4.72 20.35 7.04
CA ASN A 335 -4.18 21.28 8.04
C ASN A 335 -3.15 22.25 7.44
N THR A 336 -2.36 21.82 6.45
CA THR A 336 -1.39 22.69 5.77
C THR A 336 -2.06 23.66 4.79
N GLY A 337 -3.21 23.29 4.25
CA GLY A 337 -4.08 24.16 3.44
C GLY A 337 -3.51 24.60 2.07
N LYS A 338 -2.33 24.13 1.66
CA LYS A 338 -1.69 24.57 0.42
C LYS A 338 -1.95 23.59 -0.73
N LEU A 339 -2.37 24.15 -1.87
CA LEU A 339 -2.49 23.41 -3.12
C LEU A 339 -1.12 22.92 -3.60
N VAL A 340 -0.98 21.62 -3.86
CA VAL A 340 0.21 21.02 -4.45
C VAL A 340 0.19 21.28 -5.96
N ARG A 341 1.01 22.23 -6.41
CA ARG A 341 1.03 22.68 -7.80
C ARG A 341 2.48 22.96 -8.26
N PRO A 342 3.23 21.94 -8.69
CA PRO A 342 4.54 22.14 -9.26
C PRO A 342 4.48 22.88 -10.61
N SER A 343 5.60 23.46 -11.03
CA SER A 343 5.78 24.07 -12.34
C SER A 343 6.45 23.10 -13.32
N ALA A 344 6.33 23.38 -14.62
CA ALA A 344 7.03 22.66 -15.66
C ALA A 344 7.84 23.61 -16.54
N ASN A 345 9.02 23.19 -16.98
CA ASN A 345 9.78 23.87 -18.01
C ASN A 345 9.31 23.38 -19.39
N TYR A 346 8.79 24.30 -20.20
CA TYR A 346 8.42 23.97 -21.57
C TYR A 346 9.69 23.91 -22.44
N ILE A 347 9.95 22.74 -23.03
CA ILE A 347 11.08 22.46 -23.93
C ILE A 347 10.63 22.11 -25.35
N GLY A 348 9.37 22.35 -25.67
CA GLY A 348 8.81 22.08 -26.99
C GLY A 348 9.13 23.16 -28.03
N LYS A 349 8.42 23.12 -29.15
CA LYS A 349 8.58 24.08 -30.25
C LYS A 349 8.21 25.50 -29.80
N GLY A 350 8.93 26.49 -30.30
CA GLY A 350 8.58 27.91 -30.11
C GLY A 350 7.21 28.27 -30.74
N PRO A 351 6.77 29.53 -30.58
CA PRO A 351 5.54 30.00 -31.17
C PRO A 351 5.49 29.73 -32.66
N ARG A 352 4.38 29.15 -33.14
CA ARG A 352 4.18 28.86 -34.56
C ARG A 352 2.69 29.01 -34.91
N SER A 353 2.40 29.35 -36.19
CA SER A 353 1.03 29.38 -36.68
C SER A 353 0.41 27.97 -36.73
N ALA A 354 -0.89 27.86 -36.45
CA ALA A 354 -1.61 26.60 -36.54
C ALA A 354 -1.55 26.00 -37.96
N GLU A 355 -1.50 26.85 -38.98
CA GLU A 355 -1.41 26.47 -40.41
C GLU A 355 -0.12 25.69 -40.72
N THR A 356 0.94 25.89 -39.94
CA THR A 356 2.19 25.14 -40.08
C THR A 356 2.17 23.75 -39.48
N VAL A 357 1.05 23.37 -38.82
CA VAL A 357 0.87 22.05 -38.20
C VAL A 357 0.23 21.10 -39.20
N ALA A 358 0.84 19.96 -39.45
CA ALA A 358 0.31 18.97 -40.39
C ALA A 358 -1.15 18.60 -40.06
N GLY A 359 -2.00 18.52 -41.08
CA GLY A 359 -3.42 18.19 -40.94
C GLY A 359 -4.31 19.35 -40.47
N PHE A 360 -3.79 20.58 -40.38
CA PHE A 360 -4.60 21.73 -39.98
C PHE A 360 -5.79 21.97 -40.95
N SER A 361 -5.56 21.91 -42.26
CA SER A 361 -6.59 22.11 -43.30
C SER A 361 -7.77 21.15 -43.18
N ASP A 362 -7.52 19.92 -42.69
CA ASP A 362 -8.54 18.88 -42.56
C ASP A 362 -9.36 19.00 -41.27
N LYS A 363 -8.98 19.95 -40.39
CA LYS A 363 -9.58 20.17 -39.06
C LYS A 363 -10.25 21.52 -38.88
N ILE A 364 -10.42 22.26 -39.99
CA ILE A 364 -11.19 23.52 -39.96
C ILE A 364 -12.63 23.16 -39.58
N THR A 365 -13.12 23.73 -38.48
CA THR A 365 -14.48 23.51 -38.02
C THR A 365 -15.44 24.06 -39.08
N PRO A 366 -16.45 23.28 -39.54
CA PRO A 366 -17.46 23.81 -40.43
C PRO A 366 -18.16 25.02 -39.79
N SER A 367 -18.41 26.05 -40.56
CA SER A 367 -19.26 27.16 -40.15
C SER A 367 -20.67 26.62 -39.89
N TYR A 368 -21.17 26.69 -38.67
CA TYR A 368 -22.55 26.36 -38.30
C TYR A 368 -23.47 27.51 -38.63
#